data_5ece39ac427f32879b513387167e3b67
#
_entry.id   5ece39ac427f32879b513387167e3b67
#
_cell.length_a   1.000
_cell.length_b   1.000
_cell.length_c   1.000
_cell.angle_alpha   90.00
_cell.angle_beta   90.00
_cell.angle_gamma   90.00
#
_symmetry.space_group_name_H-M   'P 1'
#
loop_
_entity.id
_entity.type
_entity.pdbx_description
1 polymer ?
#
loop_
_entity_poly.entity_id
_entity_poly.type
_entity_poly.pdbx_seq_one_letter_code
_entity_poly.pdbx_strand_id
1 'polypeptide(L)'
;MLKTIFFGTPQLAVPYMEWVHELTDLQLVVTQADKPRGRGLEISPCPVKARALELGVPVLSPDKLKDDFDKIAATPFDLGIAVAYGKIFRPDFLALPKLGILNVHFSLLPKLRGAAPVQQALIQGYTKTGISVFWIRPGMDDGPLFLQKELPLDPQDNAKALFEKLIPLGLSGLKEVLTRLQNGENVQTPQTGEPTTAPMLQKEDALLRPADLTAYDLHNRVRGLACGPKPKVPFLYKGKLEWLTVGKTLLDHSFVPPSSGLRPPSPSGGEGNTAPGTVLAIEREKGILVKCREGALWLTQLQPAGKKPMAAADFANGRGLKINDLVFIEHGN
;
A
#
# COMPACT_ATOMS: atom_id res chain seq x y z
N MET A 1 -30.60 10.99 -12.37
CA MET A 1 -29.17 10.65 -12.20
C MET A 1 -28.69 11.28 -10.90
N LEU A 2 -27.90 10.57 -10.06
CA LEU A 2 -27.39 11.11 -8.80
C LEU A 2 -26.42 12.27 -9.09
N LYS A 3 -26.58 13.40 -8.42
CA LYS A 3 -25.60 14.49 -8.43
C LYS A 3 -24.48 14.14 -7.45
N THR A 4 -23.24 14.20 -7.91
CA THR A 4 -22.09 13.73 -7.12
C THR A 4 -20.98 14.76 -7.04
N ILE A 5 -20.20 14.67 -5.96
CA ILE A 5 -18.87 15.28 -5.84
C ILE A 5 -17.84 14.16 -5.63
N PHE A 6 -16.75 14.21 -6.39
CA PHE A 6 -15.65 13.26 -6.25
C PHE A 6 -14.47 13.88 -5.46
N PHE A 7 -13.95 13.14 -4.51
CA PHE A 7 -12.78 13.49 -3.68
C PHE A 7 -11.65 12.50 -3.94
N GLY A 8 -10.56 12.94 -4.55
CA GLY A 8 -9.43 12.05 -4.86
C GLY A 8 -8.21 12.83 -5.33
N THR A 9 -7.01 12.20 -5.30
CA THR A 9 -5.77 12.94 -5.65
C THR A 9 -4.82 12.11 -6.53
N PRO A 10 -4.40 10.88 -6.16
CA PRO A 10 -3.36 10.14 -6.88
C PRO A 10 -3.88 9.46 -8.16
N GLN A 11 -2.95 8.96 -8.96
CA GLN A 11 -3.23 8.26 -10.21
C GLN A 11 -4.24 7.12 -10.06
N LEU A 12 -4.18 6.39 -8.95
CA LEU A 12 -5.12 5.27 -8.70
C LEU A 12 -6.59 5.70 -8.59
N ALA A 13 -6.86 6.98 -8.26
CA ALA A 13 -8.20 7.51 -8.13
C ALA A 13 -8.79 7.99 -9.47
N VAL A 14 -7.96 8.16 -10.51
CA VAL A 14 -8.39 8.64 -11.84
C VAL A 14 -9.48 7.75 -12.45
N PRO A 15 -9.31 6.42 -12.58
CA PRO A 15 -10.33 5.56 -13.19
C PRO A 15 -11.66 5.56 -12.40
N TYR A 16 -11.62 5.78 -11.08
CA TYR A 16 -12.85 5.93 -10.27
C TYR A 16 -13.57 7.23 -10.59
N MET A 17 -12.84 8.33 -10.73
CA MET A 17 -13.42 9.63 -11.09
C MET A 17 -14.06 9.57 -12.49
N GLU A 18 -13.39 8.93 -13.46
CA GLU A 18 -13.94 8.72 -14.81
C GLU A 18 -15.26 7.94 -14.77
N TRP A 19 -15.31 6.85 -14.02
CA TRP A 19 -16.54 6.06 -13.88
C TRP A 19 -17.66 6.80 -13.15
N VAL A 20 -17.32 7.61 -12.13
CA VAL A 20 -18.30 8.48 -11.47
C VAL A 20 -18.84 9.50 -12.46
N HIS A 21 -17.98 10.08 -13.31
CA HIS A 21 -18.39 11.00 -14.37
C HIS A 21 -19.32 10.34 -15.40
N GLU A 22 -19.06 9.09 -15.79
CA GLU A 22 -19.89 8.35 -16.74
C GLU A 22 -21.23 7.90 -16.17
N LEU A 23 -21.28 7.53 -14.89
CA LEU A 23 -22.43 6.88 -14.26
C LEU A 23 -23.33 7.83 -13.47
N THR A 24 -22.89 9.07 -13.22
CA THR A 24 -23.58 10.07 -12.39
C THR A 24 -23.51 11.46 -13.02
N ASP A 25 -24.22 12.42 -12.44
CA ASP A 25 -24.07 13.84 -12.76
C ASP A 25 -22.97 14.45 -11.87
N LEU A 26 -21.71 14.31 -12.30
CA LEU A 26 -20.53 14.76 -11.54
C LEU A 26 -20.41 16.29 -11.59
N GLN A 27 -20.79 16.95 -10.49
CA GLN A 27 -20.83 18.41 -10.37
C GLN A 27 -19.46 19.05 -10.10
N LEU A 28 -18.60 18.35 -9.35
CA LEU A 28 -17.35 18.91 -8.85
C LEU A 28 -16.35 17.81 -8.52
N VAL A 29 -15.08 18.05 -8.79
CA VAL A 29 -13.96 17.25 -8.31
C VAL A 29 -13.17 18.06 -7.28
N VAL A 30 -12.86 17.45 -6.12
CA VAL A 30 -12.07 18.07 -5.07
C VAL A 30 -10.78 17.27 -4.87
N THR A 31 -9.63 17.95 -5.01
CA THR A 31 -8.32 17.33 -4.87
C THR A 31 -7.53 17.96 -3.73
N GLN A 32 -6.39 17.41 -3.38
CA GLN A 32 -5.39 18.15 -2.58
C GLN A 32 -4.77 19.25 -3.45
N ALA A 33 -4.27 20.31 -2.81
CA ALA A 33 -3.52 21.37 -3.45
C ALA A 33 -2.34 20.83 -4.27
N ASP A 34 -2.02 21.52 -5.34
CA ASP A 34 -0.88 21.18 -6.19
C ASP A 34 0.42 21.29 -5.38
N LYS A 35 1.30 20.33 -5.57
CA LYS A 35 2.58 20.25 -4.88
C LYS A 35 3.71 20.12 -5.88
N PRO A 36 4.92 20.60 -5.56
CA PRO A 36 6.10 20.34 -6.37
C PRO A 36 6.30 18.84 -6.61
N ARG A 37 6.48 18.42 -7.86
CA ARG A 37 6.62 17.01 -8.27
C ARG A 37 7.75 16.82 -9.26
N GLY A 38 8.26 15.61 -9.33
CA GLY A 38 9.28 15.21 -10.31
C GLY A 38 10.67 15.76 -10.06
N ARG A 39 11.56 15.52 -11.03
CA ARG A 39 12.92 16.09 -11.05
C ARG A 39 12.80 17.56 -11.48
N GLY A 40 13.09 18.49 -10.59
CA GLY A 40 12.95 19.96 -10.84
C GLY A 40 11.92 20.62 -9.96
N LEU A 41 11.11 19.87 -9.19
CA LEU A 41 10.13 20.39 -8.21
C LEU A 41 9.15 21.42 -8.81
N GLU A 42 8.73 21.24 -10.06
CA GLU A 42 7.71 22.07 -10.69
C GLU A 42 6.33 21.80 -10.08
N ILE A 43 5.58 22.87 -9.82
CA ILE A 43 4.19 22.76 -9.37
C ILE A 43 3.36 22.29 -10.56
N SER A 44 2.81 21.09 -10.47
CA SER A 44 1.95 20.50 -11.49
C SER A 44 0.65 19.97 -10.91
N PRO A 45 -0.45 19.99 -11.69
CA PRO A 45 -1.72 19.44 -11.24
C PRO A 45 -1.56 17.97 -10.87
N CYS A 46 -2.30 17.54 -9.83
CA CYS A 46 -2.37 16.13 -9.49
C CYS A 46 -3.10 15.35 -10.60
N PRO A 47 -2.87 14.01 -10.71
CA PRO A 47 -3.47 13.22 -11.79
C PRO A 47 -4.98 13.35 -11.91
N VAL A 48 -5.72 13.36 -10.79
CA VAL A 48 -7.18 13.53 -10.80
C VAL A 48 -7.57 14.93 -11.29
N LYS A 49 -6.87 15.99 -10.85
CA LYS A 49 -7.11 17.37 -11.33
C LYS A 49 -6.86 17.49 -12.83
N ALA A 50 -5.72 17.00 -13.31
CA ALA A 50 -5.38 17.03 -14.72
C ALA A 50 -6.48 16.39 -15.56
N ARG A 51 -6.91 15.19 -15.17
CA ARG A 51 -7.95 14.46 -15.91
C ARG A 51 -9.33 15.09 -15.82
N ALA A 52 -9.73 15.65 -14.67
CA ALA A 52 -10.99 16.36 -14.51
C ALA A 52 -11.07 17.60 -15.41
N LEU A 53 -9.97 18.35 -15.52
CA LEU A 53 -9.88 19.50 -16.43
C LEU A 53 -10.02 19.11 -17.91
N GLU A 54 -9.40 17.98 -18.32
CA GLU A 54 -9.56 17.43 -19.67
C GLU A 54 -11.02 17.06 -19.98
N LEU A 55 -11.76 16.58 -18.98
CA LEU A 55 -13.19 16.23 -19.10
C LEU A 55 -14.13 17.44 -18.96
N GLY A 56 -13.59 18.64 -18.72
CA GLY A 56 -14.39 19.85 -18.51
C GLY A 56 -15.16 19.88 -17.19
N VAL A 57 -14.79 19.03 -16.21
CA VAL A 57 -15.42 19.00 -14.88
C VAL A 57 -14.81 20.10 -14.00
N PRO A 58 -15.62 20.90 -13.26
CA PRO A 58 -15.10 21.87 -12.30
C PRO A 58 -14.22 21.22 -11.23
N VAL A 59 -13.12 21.90 -10.85
CA VAL A 59 -12.17 21.38 -9.87
C VAL A 59 -11.85 22.41 -8.78
N LEU A 60 -11.87 21.97 -7.53
CA LEU A 60 -11.32 22.70 -6.38
C LEU A 60 -10.10 21.96 -5.82
N SER A 61 -9.08 22.70 -5.42
CA SER A 61 -7.81 22.14 -4.90
C SER A 61 -7.36 22.91 -3.64
N PRO A 62 -8.14 22.91 -2.55
CA PRO A 62 -7.84 23.70 -1.36
C PRO A 62 -6.64 23.13 -0.58
N ASP A 63 -5.87 24.00 0.08
CA ASP A 63 -4.85 23.60 1.05
C ASP A 63 -5.48 22.87 2.24
N LYS A 64 -6.52 23.44 2.78
CA LYS A 64 -7.38 22.82 3.79
C LYS A 64 -8.78 22.72 3.26
N LEU A 65 -9.44 21.58 3.42
CA LEU A 65 -10.79 21.35 2.92
C LEU A 65 -11.79 22.44 3.36
N LYS A 66 -11.62 23.00 4.55
CA LYS A 66 -12.45 24.08 5.10
C LYS A 66 -12.36 25.40 4.30
N ASP A 67 -11.26 25.62 3.57
CA ASP A 67 -11.02 26.91 2.90
C ASP A 67 -11.98 27.12 1.70
N ASP A 68 -12.49 26.02 1.13
CA ASP A 68 -13.51 26.04 0.06
C ASP A 68 -14.87 25.46 0.52
N PHE A 69 -15.14 25.44 1.83
CA PHE A 69 -16.37 24.88 2.38
C PHE A 69 -17.61 25.48 1.73
N ASP A 70 -17.71 26.80 1.66
CA ASP A 70 -18.89 27.51 1.12
C ASP A 70 -19.13 27.19 -0.37
N LYS A 71 -18.05 27.05 -1.15
CA LYS A 71 -18.14 26.66 -2.57
C LYS A 71 -18.65 25.24 -2.73
N ILE A 72 -18.15 24.31 -1.89
CA ILE A 72 -18.59 22.92 -1.89
C ILE A 72 -20.06 22.84 -1.43
N ALA A 73 -20.43 23.55 -0.37
CA ALA A 73 -21.78 23.60 0.16
C ALA A 73 -22.78 24.22 -0.81
N ALA A 74 -22.36 25.20 -1.62
CA ALA A 74 -23.18 25.81 -2.66
C ALA A 74 -23.37 24.92 -3.89
N THR A 75 -22.54 23.87 -4.06
CA THR A 75 -22.66 22.91 -5.17
C THR A 75 -23.73 21.87 -4.81
N PRO A 76 -24.85 21.76 -5.56
CA PRO A 76 -25.89 20.79 -5.22
C PRO A 76 -25.39 19.36 -5.52
N PHE A 77 -25.36 18.50 -4.50
CA PHE A 77 -25.04 17.08 -4.68
C PHE A 77 -25.78 16.17 -3.68
N ASP A 78 -26.07 14.97 -4.12
CA ASP A 78 -26.78 13.96 -3.33
C ASP A 78 -25.80 13.02 -2.63
N LEU A 79 -24.62 12.78 -3.23
CA LEU A 79 -23.62 11.80 -2.79
C LEU A 79 -22.20 12.31 -2.99
N GLY A 80 -21.38 12.20 -1.96
CA GLY A 80 -19.93 12.32 -2.07
C GLY A 80 -19.27 10.96 -2.32
N ILE A 81 -18.21 10.92 -3.13
CA ILE A 81 -17.41 9.71 -3.38
C ILE A 81 -15.94 10.02 -3.17
N ALA A 82 -15.32 9.38 -2.19
CA ALA A 82 -13.92 9.57 -1.84
C ALA A 82 -13.07 8.34 -2.22
N VAL A 83 -11.97 8.56 -2.93
CA VAL A 83 -10.97 7.52 -3.24
C VAL A 83 -9.57 8.09 -3.08
N ALA A 84 -8.83 7.58 -2.11
CA ALA A 84 -7.46 8.03 -1.84
C ALA A 84 -7.32 9.57 -1.75
N TYR A 85 -8.24 10.24 -1.11
CA TYR A 85 -8.24 11.69 -0.95
C TYR A 85 -7.20 12.17 0.07
N GLY A 86 -7.03 11.39 1.16
CA GLY A 86 -5.98 11.62 2.16
C GLY A 86 -6.22 12.81 3.09
N LYS A 87 -7.46 13.31 3.19
CA LYS A 87 -7.86 14.32 4.18
C LYS A 87 -9.07 13.84 4.96
N ILE A 88 -9.17 14.28 6.22
CA ILE A 88 -10.27 13.95 7.11
C ILE A 88 -11.46 14.88 6.80
N PHE A 89 -12.64 14.30 6.72
CA PHE A 89 -13.90 15.02 6.61
C PHE A 89 -14.41 15.40 8.01
N ARG A 90 -14.67 16.67 8.21
CA ARG A 90 -15.30 17.16 9.43
C ARG A 90 -16.81 16.84 9.42
N PRO A 91 -17.47 16.81 10.59
CA PRO A 91 -18.91 16.52 10.66
C PRO A 91 -19.77 17.43 9.79
N ASP A 92 -19.44 18.72 9.68
CA ASP A 92 -20.14 19.69 8.82
C ASP A 92 -20.08 19.30 7.34
N PHE A 93 -18.94 18.77 6.84
CA PHE A 93 -18.84 18.24 5.46
C PHE A 93 -19.65 16.96 5.26
N LEU A 94 -19.63 16.06 6.27
CA LEU A 94 -20.37 14.81 6.19
C LEU A 94 -21.90 15.02 6.14
N ALA A 95 -22.37 16.16 6.62
CA ALA A 95 -23.79 16.53 6.63
C ALA A 95 -24.26 17.24 5.34
N LEU A 96 -23.35 17.62 4.42
CA LEU A 96 -23.72 18.34 3.21
C LEU A 96 -24.53 17.49 2.22
N PRO A 97 -24.10 16.25 1.84
CA PRO A 97 -24.84 15.44 0.88
C PRO A 97 -26.01 14.70 1.56
N LYS A 98 -27.14 14.60 0.87
CA LYS A 98 -28.35 13.92 1.38
C LYS A 98 -28.10 12.45 1.74
N LEU A 99 -27.30 11.73 0.95
CA LEU A 99 -27.00 10.32 1.15
C LEU A 99 -25.75 10.09 2.01
N GLY A 100 -24.87 11.10 2.12
CA GLY A 100 -23.59 10.99 2.80
C GLY A 100 -22.41 10.86 1.83
N ILE A 101 -21.25 10.45 2.36
CA ILE A 101 -20.02 10.28 1.58
C ILE A 101 -19.56 8.82 1.66
N LEU A 102 -19.41 8.18 0.51
CA LEU A 102 -18.81 6.83 0.36
C LEU A 102 -17.30 6.93 0.21
N ASN A 103 -16.59 5.94 0.75
CA ASN A 103 -15.17 5.72 0.45
C ASN A 103 -14.96 4.31 -0.12
N VAL A 104 -14.05 4.20 -1.09
CA VAL A 104 -13.51 2.91 -1.55
C VAL A 104 -12.18 2.68 -0.84
N HIS A 105 -12.18 1.73 0.09
CA HIS A 105 -11.02 1.36 0.90
C HIS A 105 -10.44 0.02 0.44
N PHE A 106 -9.12 -0.06 0.34
CA PHE A 106 -8.43 -1.22 -0.23
C PHE A 106 -8.08 -2.29 0.83
N SER A 107 -9.08 -2.63 1.65
CA SER A 107 -9.03 -3.77 2.57
C SER A 107 -10.42 -4.30 2.88
N LEU A 108 -10.49 -5.45 3.57
CA LEU A 108 -11.72 -5.98 4.17
C LEU A 108 -11.90 -5.39 5.57
N LEU A 109 -12.56 -4.24 5.69
CA LEU A 109 -12.85 -3.61 6.98
C LEU A 109 -13.64 -4.57 7.90
N PRO A 110 -13.37 -4.58 9.22
CA PRO A 110 -12.59 -3.62 10.01
C PRO A 110 -11.07 -3.83 9.98
N LYS A 111 -10.55 -4.78 9.19
CA LYS A 111 -9.11 -4.99 9.10
C LYS A 111 -8.43 -3.89 8.28
N LEU A 112 -7.23 -3.48 8.74
CA LEU A 112 -6.37 -2.54 8.02
C LEU A 112 -7.02 -1.16 7.81
N ARG A 113 -7.67 -0.59 8.83
CA ARG A 113 -8.09 0.81 8.83
C ARG A 113 -6.88 1.74 8.73
N GLY A 114 -6.94 2.77 7.89
CA GLY A 114 -5.89 3.79 7.76
C GLY A 114 -5.31 3.96 6.37
N ALA A 115 -4.10 4.56 6.30
CA ALA A 115 -3.59 5.17 5.07
C ALA A 115 -2.90 4.20 4.08
N ALA A 116 -2.42 3.02 4.55
CA ALA A 116 -1.62 2.11 3.72
C ALA A 116 -2.11 0.64 3.75
N PRO A 117 -3.42 0.37 3.54
CA PRO A 117 -3.98 -0.97 3.70
C PRO A 117 -3.37 -2.01 2.76
N VAL A 118 -3.07 -1.65 1.52
CA VAL A 118 -2.50 -2.56 0.50
C VAL A 118 -1.10 -3.02 0.90
N GLN A 119 -0.25 -2.08 1.30
CA GLN A 119 1.12 -2.38 1.73
C GLN A 119 1.11 -3.16 3.06
N GLN A 120 0.28 -2.73 4.00
CA GLN A 120 0.18 -3.37 5.31
C GLN A 120 -0.41 -4.79 5.24
N ALA A 121 -1.29 -5.07 4.29
CA ALA A 121 -1.77 -6.44 4.04
C ALA A 121 -0.60 -7.40 3.75
N LEU A 122 0.36 -6.97 2.94
CA LEU A 122 1.55 -7.75 2.62
C LEU A 122 2.53 -7.79 3.79
N ILE A 123 2.85 -6.64 4.40
CA ILE A 123 3.81 -6.53 5.52
C ILE A 123 3.37 -7.38 6.71
N GLN A 124 2.07 -7.35 7.03
CA GLN A 124 1.50 -8.12 8.16
C GLN A 124 1.20 -9.58 7.79
N GLY A 125 1.49 -10.02 6.56
CA GLY A 125 1.37 -11.41 6.16
C GLY A 125 -0.06 -11.92 6.00
N TYR A 126 -1.01 -11.07 5.64
CA TYR A 126 -2.37 -11.52 5.32
C TYR A 126 -2.36 -12.46 4.13
N THR A 127 -3.25 -13.46 4.14
CA THR A 127 -3.44 -14.40 3.03
C THR A 127 -4.56 -13.99 2.09
N LYS A 128 -5.39 -13.02 2.51
CA LYS A 128 -6.46 -12.43 1.73
C LYS A 128 -6.65 -10.97 2.10
N THR A 129 -7.13 -10.20 1.15
CA THR A 129 -7.54 -8.81 1.30
C THR A 129 -8.77 -8.54 0.44
N GLY A 130 -9.05 -7.32 0.06
CA GLY A 130 -10.16 -6.99 -0.81
C GLY A 130 -10.40 -5.49 -0.85
N ILE A 131 -11.65 -5.15 -1.17
CA ILE A 131 -12.13 -3.77 -1.10
C ILE A 131 -13.36 -3.68 -0.21
N SER A 132 -13.53 -2.53 0.43
CA SER A 132 -14.74 -2.15 1.13
C SER A 132 -15.24 -0.83 0.58
N VAL A 133 -16.50 -0.79 0.15
CA VAL A 133 -17.22 0.46 -0.08
C VAL A 133 -18.04 0.73 1.16
N PHE A 134 -17.79 1.86 1.82
CA PHE A 134 -18.38 2.16 3.11
C PHE A 134 -18.73 3.64 3.26
N TRP A 135 -19.67 3.96 4.17
CA TRP A 135 -20.07 5.32 4.50
C TRP A 135 -19.06 5.96 5.46
N ILE A 136 -18.51 7.11 5.08
CA ILE A 136 -17.58 7.83 5.97
C ILE A 136 -18.32 8.34 7.20
N ARG A 137 -17.70 8.16 8.38
CA ARG A 137 -18.08 8.71 9.68
C ARG A 137 -16.88 9.49 10.26
N PRO A 138 -17.06 10.22 11.37
CA PRO A 138 -15.95 11.00 11.96
C PRO A 138 -14.72 10.18 12.40
N GLY A 139 -14.88 8.89 12.67
CA GLY A 139 -13.79 7.99 13.02
C GLY A 139 -12.97 7.54 11.81
N MET A 140 -11.81 6.91 12.06
CA MET A 140 -10.94 6.42 11.00
C MET A 140 -11.48 5.11 10.43
N ASP A 141 -12.02 5.16 9.22
CA ASP A 141 -12.53 4.01 8.43
C ASP A 141 -13.46 3.08 9.24
N ASP A 142 -14.26 3.64 10.14
CA ASP A 142 -15.12 2.89 11.08
C ASP A 142 -16.61 2.93 10.71
N GLY A 143 -16.96 3.61 9.64
CA GLY A 143 -18.34 3.75 9.20
C GLY A 143 -18.93 2.44 8.66
N PRO A 144 -20.27 2.38 8.52
CA PRO A 144 -20.97 1.16 8.07
C PRO A 144 -20.63 0.82 6.61
N LEU A 145 -20.57 -0.49 6.36
CA LEU A 145 -20.27 -1.06 5.05
C LEU A 145 -21.51 -0.99 4.13
N PHE A 146 -21.26 -0.67 2.86
CA PHE A 146 -22.24 -0.90 1.80
C PHE A 146 -21.97 -2.25 1.12
N LEU A 147 -20.69 -2.52 0.77
CA LEU A 147 -20.27 -3.69 0.03
C LEU A 147 -18.83 -4.07 0.39
N GLN A 148 -18.53 -5.36 0.36
CA GLN A 148 -17.15 -5.87 0.37
C GLN A 148 -16.94 -6.87 -0.76
N LYS A 149 -15.74 -6.87 -1.35
CA LYS A 149 -15.29 -7.91 -2.29
C LYS A 149 -13.94 -8.43 -1.85
N GLU A 150 -13.83 -9.73 -1.69
CA GLU A 150 -12.62 -10.42 -1.23
C GLU A 150 -11.69 -10.73 -2.41
N LEU A 151 -10.38 -10.72 -2.14
CA LEU A 151 -9.31 -11.11 -3.06
C LEU A 151 -8.27 -11.96 -2.31
N PRO A 152 -7.99 -13.20 -2.72
CA PRO A 152 -6.88 -13.97 -2.19
C PRO A 152 -5.55 -13.33 -2.60
N LEU A 153 -4.55 -13.38 -1.70
CA LEU A 153 -3.20 -12.88 -1.95
C LEU A 153 -2.31 -14.01 -2.46
N ASP A 154 -1.69 -13.80 -3.61
CA ASP A 154 -0.64 -14.70 -4.10
C ASP A 154 0.65 -14.48 -3.28
N PRO A 155 1.36 -15.56 -2.88
CA PRO A 155 2.65 -15.44 -2.20
C PRO A 155 3.69 -14.61 -2.94
N GLN A 156 3.59 -14.48 -4.26
CA GLN A 156 4.49 -13.68 -5.09
C GLN A 156 4.00 -12.25 -5.34
N ASP A 157 2.79 -11.90 -4.90
CA ASP A 157 2.28 -10.53 -5.03
C ASP A 157 3.14 -9.55 -4.25
N ASN A 158 3.49 -8.46 -4.89
CA ASN A 158 4.00 -7.26 -4.24
C ASN A 158 2.95 -6.14 -4.27
N ALA A 159 3.18 -5.03 -3.58
CA ALA A 159 2.21 -3.94 -3.48
C ALA A 159 1.77 -3.40 -4.86
N LYS A 160 2.67 -3.37 -5.85
CA LYS A 160 2.32 -2.92 -7.20
C LYS A 160 1.33 -3.87 -7.88
N ALA A 161 1.64 -5.17 -7.91
CA ALA A 161 0.76 -6.19 -8.48
C ALA A 161 -0.59 -6.24 -7.75
N LEU A 162 -0.56 -6.04 -6.43
CA LEU A 162 -1.78 -6.02 -5.63
C LEU A 162 -2.66 -4.80 -5.94
N PHE A 163 -2.10 -3.61 -6.16
CA PHE A 163 -2.87 -2.46 -6.65
C PHE A 163 -3.49 -2.75 -8.03
N GLU A 164 -2.76 -3.39 -8.94
CA GLU A 164 -3.25 -3.75 -10.28
C GLU A 164 -4.45 -4.70 -10.23
N LYS A 165 -4.55 -5.55 -9.19
CA LYS A 165 -5.71 -6.43 -8.94
C LYS A 165 -6.86 -5.73 -8.21
N LEU A 166 -6.55 -4.89 -7.22
CA LEU A 166 -7.55 -4.25 -6.36
C LEU A 166 -8.27 -3.08 -7.04
N ILE A 167 -7.61 -2.34 -7.93
CA ILE A 167 -8.25 -1.22 -8.64
C ILE A 167 -9.45 -1.67 -9.47
N PRO A 168 -9.36 -2.68 -10.35
CA PRO A 168 -10.52 -3.18 -11.08
C PRO A 168 -11.62 -3.75 -10.17
N LEU A 169 -11.22 -4.43 -9.08
CA LEU A 169 -12.16 -4.96 -8.10
C LEU A 169 -12.95 -3.84 -7.41
N GLY A 170 -12.26 -2.76 -7.04
CA GLY A 170 -12.88 -1.58 -6.43
C GLY A 170 -13.80 -0.83 -7.39
N LEU A 171 -13.40 -0.69 -8.67
CA LEU A 171 -14.24 -0.13 -9.72
C LEU A 171 -15.54 -0.94 -9.87
N SER A 172 -15.43 -2.27 -9.98
CA SER A 172 -16.60 -3.16 -10.03
C SER A 172 -17.51 -3.00 -8.80
N GLY A 173 -16.90 -2.89 -7.59
CA GLY A 173 -17.62 -2.66 -6.35
C GLY A 173 -18.36 -1.31 -6.33
N LEU A 174 -17.68 -0.23 -6.71
CA LEU A 174 -18.29 1.10 -6.75
C LEU A 174 -19.45 1.17 -7.78
N LYS A 175 -19.28 0.57 -8.95
CA LYS A 175 -20.35 0.50 -9.97
C LYS A 175 -21.60 -0.19 -9.42
N GLU A 176 -21.43 -1.34 -8.77
CA GLU A 176 -22.53 -2.07 -8.14
C GLU A 176 -23.24 -1.21 -7.10
N VAL A 177 -22.48 -0.52 -6.23
CA VAL A 177 -23.03 0.36 -5.19
C VAL A 177 -23.82 1.53 -5.81
N LEU A 178 -23.27 2.21 -6.82
CA LEU A 178 -23.95 3.31 -7.49
C LEU A 178 -25.27 2.85 -8.15
N THR A 179 -25.27 1.69 -8.81
CA THR A 179 -26.47 1.11 -9.41
C THR A 179 -27.55 0.81 -8.35
N ARG A 180 -27.16 0.22 -7.23
CA ARG A 180 -28.07 -0.08 -6.12
C ARG A 180 -28.64 1.18 -5.47
N LEU A 181 -27.81 2.22 -5.28
CA LEU A 181 -28.27 3.52 -4.77
C LEU A 181 -29.27 4.20 -5.74
N GLN A 182 -29.05 4.11 -7.04
CA GLN A 182 -29.98 4.64 -8.04
C GLN A 182 -31.35 3.92 -8.02
N ASN A 183 -31.35 2.65 -7.61
CA ASN A 183 -32.56 1.86 -7.41
C ASN A 183 -33.20 2.06 -6.02
N GLY A 184 -32.67 2.98 -5.20
CA GLY A 184 -33.22 3.31 -3.88
C GLY A 184 -32.70 2.43 -2.74
N GLU A 185 -31.72 1.54 -3.00
CA GLU A 185 -31.12 0.71 -1.97
C GLU A 185 -30.02 1.49 -1.23
N ASN A 186 -30.23 1.76 0.07
CA ASN A 186 -29.20 2.39 0.92
C ASN A 186 -28.78 1.42 2.03
N VAL A 187 -27.74 0.62 1.75
CA VAL A 187 -27.22 -0.38 2.70
C VAL A 187 -26.24 0.25 3.67
N GLN A 188 -26.41 -0.04 4.96
CA GLN A 188 -25.53 0.42 6.04
C GLN A 188 -25.36 -0.72 7.07
N THR A 189 -24.46 -1.65 6.76
CA THR A 189 -24.14 -2.77 7.65
C THR A 189 -23.00 -2.39 8.60
N PRO A 190 -23.16 -2.46 9.93
CA PRO A 190 -22.08 -2.19 10.86
C PRO A 190 -20.87 -3.10 10.60
N GLN A 191 -19.67 -2.57 10.78
CA GLN A 191 -18.47 -3.39 10.76
C GLN A 191 -18.45 -4.32 11.98
N THR A 192 -18.07 -5.58 11.78
CA THR A 192 -17.97 -6.60 12.84
C THR A 192 -16.59 -7.23 12.90
N GLY A 193 -16.17 -7.67 14.08
CA GLY A 193 -14.86 -8.27 14.34
C GLY A 193 -13.81 -7.26 14.83
N GLU A 194 -12.64 -7.77 15.20
CA GLU A 194 -11.53 -6.99 15.74
C GLU A 194 -10.89 -6.10 14.67
N PRO A 195 -10.84 -4.77 14.85
CA PRO A 195 -10.18 -3.89 13.91
C PRO A 195 -8.65 -4.04 13.99
N THR A 196 -7.99 -3.87 12.85
CA THR A 196 -6.53 -3.70 12.78
C THR A 196 -6.18 -2.42 12.03
N THR A 197 -4.96 -1.90 12.23
CA THR A 197 -4.54 -0.63 11.66
C THR A 197 -3.57 -0.81 10.50
N ALA A 198 -3.61 0.14 9.58
CA ALA A 198 -2.70 0.26 8.44
C ALA A 198 -2.09 1.68 8.40
N PRO A 199 -1.16 1.98 9.31
CA PRO A 199 -0.55 3.29 9.38
C PRO A 199 0.22 3.62 8.09
N MET A 200 0.39 4.91 7.82
CA MET A 200 1.22 5.39 6.72
C MET A 200 2.66 4.91 6.93
N LEU A 201 3.28 4.42 5.86
CA LEU A 201 4.67 3.95 5.88
C LEU A 201 5.64 5.12 6.06
N GLN A 202 6.60 4.94 6.96
CA GLN A 202 7.67 5.89 7.25
C GLN A 202 8.99 5.43 6.58
N LYS A 203 9.99 6.31 6.53
CA LYS A 203 11.31 5.97 5.96
C LYS A 203 12.00 4.86 6.73
N GLU A 204 11.76 4.79 8.03
CA GLU A 204 12.30 3.82 8.98
C GLU A 204 11.79 2.40 8.71
N ASP A 205 10.55 2.27 8.20
CA ASP A 205 9.97 0.97 7.82
C ASP A 205 10.75 0.29 6.68
N ALA A 206 11.50 1.08 5.92
CA ALA A 206 12.34 0.57 4.84
C ALA A 206 13.66 -0.06 5.31
N LEU A 207 14.04 0.09 6.57
CA LEU A 207 15.28 -0.45 7.09
C LEU A 207 15.08 -1.91 7.49
N LEU A 208 15.65 -2.80 6.68
CA LEU A 208 15.54 -4.24 6.85
C LEU A 208 16.80 -4.77 7.55
N ARG A 209 16.66 -5.20 8.79
CA ARG A 209 17.75 -5.77 9.59
C ARG A 209 17.55 -7.27 9.73
N PRO A 210 18.40 -8.10 9.12
CA PRO A 210 18.26 -9.56 9.24
C PRO A 210 18.33 -10.06 10.69
N ALA A 211 19.01 -9.34 11.58
CA ALA A 211 19.07 -9.67 13.00
C ALA A 211 17.74 -9.48 13.74
N ASP A 212 16.90 -8.55 13.29
CA ASP A 212 15.65 -8.17 13.97
C ASP A 212 14.43 -8.90 13.39
N LEU A 213 14.51 -9.34 12.13
CA LEU A 213 13.39 -9.85 11.37
C LEU A 213 13.54 -11.35 11.06
N THR A 214 12.41 -12.06 11.05
CA THR A 214 12.35 -13.40 10.45
C THR A 214 12.50 -13.29 8.92
N ALA A 215 12.86 -14.36 8.26
CA ALA A 215 12.92 -14.44 6.80
C ALA A 215 11.56 -14.06 6.16
N TYR A 216 10.47 -14.50 6.78
CA TYR A 216 9.11 -14.21 6.36
C TYR A 216 8.75 -12.72 6.49
N ASP A 217 9.03 -12.13 7.66
CA ASP A 217 8.77 -10.71 7.90
C ASP A 217 9.58 -9.82 6.94
N LEU A 218 10.85 -10.19 6.70
CA LEU A 218 11.71 -9.47 5.78
C LEU A 218 11.20 -9.58 4.34
N HIS A 219 10.82 -10.78 3.91
CA HIS A 219 10.20 -11.01 2.58
C HIS A 219 8.93 -10.19 2.41
N ASN A 220 8.03 -10.23 3.38
CA ASN A 220 6.77 -9.49 3.36
C ASN A 220 6.98 -7.98 3.32
N ARG A 221 7.96 -7.45 4.08
CA ARG A 221 8.32 -6.03 4.01
C ARG A 221 8.82 -5.64 2.63
N VAL A 222 9.70 -6.44 2.00
CA VAL A 222 10.17 -6.16 0.64
C VAL A 222 9.01 -6.11 -0.35
N ARG A 223 8.07 -7.07 -0.27
CA ARG A 223 6.87 -7.08 -1.13
C ARG A 223 5.96 -5.87 -0.88
N GLY A 224 5.68 -5.57 0.37
CA GLY A 224 4.80 -4.45 0.75
C GLY A 224 5.38 -3.08 0.41
N LEU A 225 6.70 -2.95 0.44
CA LEU A 225 7.41 -1.70 0.14
C LEU A 225 7.74 -1.50 -1.35
N ALA A 226 7.22 -2.34 -2.26
CA ALA A 226 7.52 -2.24 -3.69
C ALA A 226 7.13 -0.90 -4.34
N CYS A 227 6.15 -0.18 -3.76
CA CYS A 227 5.75 1.16 -4.15
C CYS A 227 6.44 2.28 -3.35
N GLY A 228 7.35 1.93 -2.43
CA GLY A 228 8.08 2.84 -1.53
C GLY A 228 7.53 2.86 -0.10
N PRO A 229 8.34 3.31 0.83
CA PRO A 229 9.76 3.67 0.71
C PRO A 229 10.64 2.47 0.31
N LYS A 230 11.77 2.72 -0.37
CA LYS A 230 12.61 1.64 -0.91
C LYS A 230 13.25 0.80 0.21
N PRO A 231 12.98 -0.51 0.27
CA PRO A 231 13.54 -1.38 1.30
C PRO A 231 15.06 -1.52 1.16
N LYS A 232 15.77 -1.47 2.27
CA LYS A 232 17.25 -1.48 2.32
C LYS A 232 17.75 -2.42 3.38
N VAL A 233 18.80 -3.19 3.05
CA VAL A 233 19.57 -3.97 4.03
C VAL A 233 20.92 -3.31 4.30
N PRO A 234 21.45 -3.41 5.54
CA PRO A 234 22.82 -3.01 5.83
C PRO A 234 23.79 -3.98 5.15
N PHE A 235 24.93 -3.45 4.72
CA PHE A 235 26.00 -4.24 4.13
C PHE A 235 27.34 -3.70 4.63
N LEU A 236 27.97 -4.42 5.55
CA LEU A 236 29.27 -4.09 6.10
C LEU A 236 30.36 -4.90 5.39
N TYR A 237 31.17 -4.25 4.58
CA TYR A 237 32.22 -4.91 3.82
C TYR A 237 33.54 -4.13 3.93
N LYS A 238 34.61 -4.83 4.31
CA LYS A 238 35.94 -4.23 4.51
C LYS A 238 35.93 -2.98 5.40
N GLY A 239 35.13 -3.05 6.49
CA GLY A 239 35.00 -1.95 7.46
C GLY A 239 34.13 -0.77 7.03
N LYS A 240 33.50 -0.84 5.86
CA LYS A 240 32.60 0.20 5.35
C LYS A 240 31.15 -0.28 5.35
N LEU A 241 30.27 0.48 6.01
CA LEU A 241 28.83 0.25 5.98
C LEU A 241 28.19 0.95 4.77
N GLU A 242 27.43 0.19 4.00
CA GLU A 242 26.58 0.68 2.90
C GLU A 242 25.16 0.18 3.11
N TRP A 243 24.17 0.90 2.57
CA TRP A 243 22.78 0.45 2.53
C TRP A 243 22.41 0.04 1.11
N LEU A 244 22.11 -1.25 0.92
CA LEU A 244 21.72 -1.78 -0.38
C LEU A 244 20.20 -1.81 -0.48
N THR A 245 19.64 -1.22 -1.53
CA THR A 245 18.22 -1.38 -1.83
C THR A 245 17.96 -2.83 -2.25
N VAL A 246 16.92 -3.44 -1.67
CA VAL A 246 16.47 -4.80 -2.02
C VAL A 246 15.29 -4.68 -2.98
N GLY A 247 15.47 -5.14 -4.20
CA GLY A 247 14.43 -5.12 -5.23
C GLY A 247 13.49 -6.32 -5.15
N LYS A 248 14.07 -7.51 -4.92
CA LYS A 248 13.32 -8.78 -4.88
C LYS A 248 13.96 -9.76 -3.90
N THR A 249 13.11 -10.60 -3.33
CA THR A 249 13.51 -11.70 -2.44
C THR A 249 12.71 -12.96 -2.78
N LEU A 250 13.21 -14.13 -2.34
CA LEU A 250 12.54 -15.40 -2.46
C LEU A 250 12.68 -16.15 -1.12
N LEU A 251 11.57 -16.67 -0.62
CA LEU A 251 11.61 -17.55 0.56
C LEU A 251 12.28 -18.87 0.18
N ASP A 252 13.09 -19.40 1.09
CA ASP A 252 13.66 -20.72 0.89
C ASP A 252 12.57 -21.80 0.97
N HIS A 253 12.69 -22.86 0.16
CA HIS A 253 11.68 -23.93 0.05
C HIS A 253 11.45 -24.71 1.36
N SER A 254 12.36 -24.61 2.33
CA SER A 254 12.15 -25.14 3.68
C SER A 254 11.11 -24.38 4.50
N PHE A 255 10.66 -23.21 4.02
CA PHE A 255 9.69 -22.37 4.71
C PHE A 255 8.28 -22.63 4.16
N VAL A 256 7.41 -23.23 4.98
CA VAL A 256 5.97 -23.36 4.70
C VAL A 256 5.25 -22.16 5.33
N PRO A 257 4.60 -21.28 4.52
CA PRO A 257 3.80 -20.18 5.11
C PRO A 257 2.64 -20.78 5.91
N PRO A 258 2.22 -20.14 7.02
CA PRO A 258 1.11 -20.62 7.81
C PRO A 258 -0.18 -20.60 6.99
N SER A 259 -0.88 -21.75 6.96
CA SER A 259 -2.17 -21.90 6.28
C SER A 259 -3.32 -21.13 6.91
N SER A 260 -3.11 -20.51 8.06
CA SER A 260 -4.12 -19.76 8.82
C SER A 260 -3.47 -18.61 9.58
N GLY A 261 -3.50 -17.40 9.10
CA GLY A 261 -3.31 -16.13 9.82
C GLY A 261 -2.52 -16.08 11.16
N LEU A 262 -2.01 -17.18 11.64
CA LEU A 262 -1.21 -17.35 12.84
C LEU A 262 0.25 -17.56 12.43
N ARG A 263 1.16 -16.90 13.13
CA ARG A 263 2.61 -17.02 12.98
C ARG A 263 3.02 -18.51 13.07
N PRO A 264 3.82 -19.04 12.11
CA PRO A 264 4.27 -20.42 12.21
C PRO A 264 5.11 -20.64 13.47
N PRO A 265 5.04 -21.83 14.08
CA PRO A 265 6.03 -22.21 15.09
C PRO A 265 7.41 -22.23 14.42
N SER A 266 8.43 -21.80 15.16
CA SER A 266 9.83 -21.91 14.72
C SER A 266 10.13 -23.37 14.35
N PRO A 267 10.76 -23.64 13.20
CA PRO A 267 11.20 -25.01 12.88
C PRO A 267 12.18 -25.46 13.97
N SER A 268 11.77 -26.46 14.74
CA SER A 268 12.61 -27.18 15.67
C SER A 268 13.50 -28.14 14.88
N GLY A 269 14.64 -27.69 14.41
CA GLY A 269 15.57 -28.53 13.66
C GLY A 269 16.88 -27.84 13.38
N GLY A 270 17.91 -28.07 14.23
CA GLY A 270 19.32 -28.07 13.86
C GLY A 270 19.92 -26.81 13.20
N GLU A 271 19.48 -25.60 13.58
CA GLU A 271 20.18 -24.39 13.15
C GLU A 271 21.46 -24.24 13.98
N GLY A 272 22.60 -24.56 13.35
CA GLY A 272 23.92 -24.23 13.91
C GLY A 272 23.98 -22.75 14.31
N ASN A 273 24.85 -22.41 15.25
CA ASN A 273 25.06 -21.09 15.89
C ASN A 273 25.52 -19.97 14.90
N THR A 274 24.89 -19.91 13.70
CA THR A 274 25.24 -18.95 12.65
C THR A 274 24.52 -17.61 12.89
N ALA A 275 25.29 -16.54 13.04
CA ALA A 275 24.75 -15.21 13.33
C ALA A 275 23.87 -14.69 12.18
N PRO A 276 22.75 -13.98 12.47
CA PRO A 276 21.97 -13.29 11.46
C PRO A 276 22.82 -12.29 10.65
N GLY A 277 22.56 -12.19 9.34
CA GLY A 277 23.38 -11.39 8.42
C GLY A 277 24.51 -12.15 7.74
N THR A 278 24.71 -13.42 8.11
CA THR A 278 25.71 -14.30 7.47
C THR A 278 25.22 -14.79 6.11
N VAL A 279 26.11 -14.85 5.12
CA VAL A 279 25.90 -15.46 3.82
C VAL A 279 25.93 -16.99 3.97
N LEU A 280 24.81 -17.64 3.70
CA LEU A 280 24.69 -19.11 3.79
C LEU A 280 24.94 -19.81 2.46
N ALA A 281 24.55 -19.17 1.35
CA ALA A 281 24.76 -19.68 -0.01
C ALA A 281 24.81 -18.53 -1.03
N ILE A 282 25.44 -18.79 -2.17
CA ILE A 282 25.43 -17.90 -3.33
C ILE A 282 25.15 -18.77 -4.55
N GLU A 283 23.99 -18.56 -5.18
CA GLU A 283 23.56 -19.30 -6.38
C GLU A 283 23.25 -18.32 -7.52
N ARG A 284 23.71 -18.65 -8.72
CA ARG A 284 23.58 -17.74 -9.89
C ARG A 284 22.12 -17.33 -10.16
N GLU A 285 21.19 -18.28 -10.03
CA GLU A 285 19.77 -18.05 -10.34
C GLU A 285 18.96 -17.48 -9.17
N LYS A 286 19.35 -17.80 -7.94
CA LYS A 286 18.62 -17.38 -6.73
C LYS A 286 19.22 -16.13 -6.05
N GLY A 287 20.53 -15.91 -6.19
CA GLY A 287 21.22 -14.77 -5.58
C GLY A 287 21.99 -15.14 -4.31
N ILE A 288 21.79 -14.39 -3.23
CA ILE A 288 22.49 -14.55 -1.95
C ILE A 288 21.49 -15.01 -0.89
N LEU A 289 21.73 -16.16 -0.27
CA LEU A 289 20.98 -16.63 0.88
C LEU A 289 21.56 -16.02 2.15
N VAL A 290 20.77 -15.28 2.89
CA VAL A 290 21.16 -14.57 4.10
C VAL A 290 20.42 -15.14 5.31
N LYS A 291 21.16 -15.46 6.38
CA LYS A 291 20.58 -15.84 7.67
C LYS A 291 19.83 -14.66 8.25
N CYS A 292 18.59 -14.89 8.65
CA CYS A 292 17.75 -13.95 9.40
C CYS A 292 17.68 -14.35 10.88
N ARG A 293 17.02 -13.56 11.71
CA ARG A 293 16.76 -13.91 13.11
C ARG A 293 16.17 -15.34 13.22
N GLU A 294 15.20 -15.64 12.36
CA GLU A 294 14.64 -16.96 12.18
C GLU A 294 14.58 -17.28 10.68
N GLY A 295 15.09 -18.45 10.28
CA GLY A 295 15.14 -18.89 8.89
C GLY A 295 16.19 -18.15 8.05
N ALA A 296 16.10 -18.30 6.75
CA ALA A 296 16.98 -17.68 5.78
C ALA A 296 16.20 -17.18 4.56
N LEU A 297 16.71 -16.12 3.92
CA LEU A 297 16.04 -15.45 2.80
C LEU A 297 16.98 -15.25 1.64
N TRP A 298 16.56 -15.61 0.45
CA TRP A 298 17.23 -15.26 -0.78
C TRP A 298 17.03 -13.80 -1.13
N LEU A 299 18.10 -13.01 -1.19
CA LEU A 299 18.14 -11.71 -1.83
C LEU A 299 18.41 -11.97 -3.32
N THR A 300 17.42 -11.72 -4.18
CA THR A 300 17.55 -12.03 -5.63
C THR A 300 17.96 -10.82 -6.46
N GLN A 301 17.57 -9.62 -6.03
CA GLN A 301 17.92 -8.36 -6.69
C GLN A 301 18.35 -7.31 -5.69
N LEU A 302 19.52 -6.71 -5.93
CA LEU A 302 20.09 -5.65 -5.11
C LEU A 302 20.40 -4.41 -5.95
N GLN A 303 20.40 -3.24 -5.30
CA GLN A 303 20.79 -1.98 -5.92
C GLN A 303 21.70 -1.21 -4.97
N PRO A 304 23.02 -1.15 -5.21
CA PRO A 304 23.92 -0.23 -4.51
C PRO A 304 23.57 1.23 -4.79
N ALA A 305 23.94 2.13 -3.87
CA ALA A 305 23.70 3.57 -4.03
C ALA A 305 24.32 4.09 -5.33
N GLY A 306 23.55 4.85 -6.11
CA GLY A 306 24.01 5.43 -7.39
C GLY A 306 24.18 4.42 -8.54
N LYS A 307 23.85 3.14 -8.36
CA LYS A 307 23.93 2.10 -9.39
C LYS A 307 22.54 1.69 -9.90
N LYS A 308 22.50 0.98 -11.02
CA LYS A 308 21.28 0.29 -11.49
C LYS A 308 21.04 -0.97 -10.65
N PRO A 309 19.78 -1.44 -10.56
CA PRO A 309 19.47 -2.75 -9.99
C PRO A 309 20.23 -3.85 -10.74
N MET A 310 20.71 -4.86 -10.01
CA MET A 310 21.44 -6.01 -10.56
C MET A 310 21.06 -7.30 -9.84
N ALA A 311 21.36 -8.45 -10.43
CA ALA A 311 21.21 -9.74 -9.75
C ALA A 311 22.11 -9.77 -8.51
N ALA A 312 21.59 -10.32 -7.41
CA ALA A 312 22.38 -10.36 -6.17
C ALA A 312 23.61 -11.28 -6.28
N ALA A 313 23.57 -12.31 -7.12
CA ALA A 313 24.72 -13.14 -7.41
C ALA A 313 25.85 -12.35 -8.10
N ASP A 314 25.52 -11.48 -9.06
CA ASP A 314 26.49 -10.62 -9.74
C ASP A 314 27.11 -9.61 -8.76
N PHE A 315 26.29 -9.07 -7.84
CA PHE A 315 26.79 -8.23 -6.74
C PHE A 315 27.76 -8.98 -5.86
N ALA A 316 27.42 -10.23 -5.47
CA ALA A 316 28.31 -11.08 -4.64
C ALA A 316 29.67 -11.34 -5.33
N ASN A 317 29.63 -11.74 -6.59
CA ASN A 317 30.83 -11.99 -7.40
C ASN A 317 31.71 -10.72 -7.53
N GLY A 318 31.09 -9.59 -7.84
CA GLY A 318 31.81 -8.31 -7.96
C GLY A 318 32.42 -7.80 -6.66
N ARG A 319 31.90 -8.22 -5.51
CA ARG A 319 32.47 -7.93 -4.18
C ARG A 319 33.38 -9.04 -3.66
N GLY A 320 33.42 -10.21 -4.30
CA GLY A 320 34.18 -11.37 -3.86
C GLY A 320 33.65 -11.97 -2.56
N LEU A 321 32.29 -11.94 -2.37
CA LEU A 321 31.66 -12.52 -1.18
C LEU A 321 31.79 -14.04 -1.19
N LYS A 322 31.92 -14.59 0.02
CA LYS A 322 32.02 -16.04 0.25
C LYS A 322 30.92 -16.50 1.21
N ILE A 323 30.64 -17.78 1.18
CA ILE A 323 29.84 -18.46 2.21
C ILE A 323 30.52 -18.26 3.56
N ASN A 324 29.72 -18.03 4.59
CA ASN A 324 30.08 -17.67 5.96
C ASN A 324 30.58 -16.21 6.16
N ASP A 325 30.59 -15.37 5.12
CA ASP A 325 30.82 -13.94 5.34
C ASP A 325 29.66 -13.33 6.14
N LEU A 326 29.98 -12.68 7.27
CA LEU A 326 29.04 -11.92 8.08
C LEU A 326 29.04 -10.47 7.63
N VAL A 327 28.17 -10.11 6.69
CA VAL A 327 28.21 -8.80 6.00
C VAL A 327 26.89 -8.05 5.98
N PHE A 328 25.74 -8.72 6.17
CA PHE A 328 24.44 -8.06 6.20
C PHE A 328 24.06 -7.62 7.61
N ILE A 329 24.95 -6.84 8.23
CA ILE A 329 24.86 -6.34 9.61
C ILE A 329 25.16 -4.84 9.64
N GLU A 330 24.60 -4.14 10.64
CA GLU A 330 25.13 -2.84 11.10
C GLU A 330 26.40 -3.08 11.95
N HIS A 331 27.22 -2.06 12.15
CA HIS A 331 28.35 -2.17 13.09
C HIS A 331 27.82 -2.70 14.42
N GLY A 332 28.40 -3.80 14.88
CA GLY A 332 28.15 -4.31 16.21
C GLY A 332 28.54 -3.29 17.27
N ASN A 333 27.75 -3.22 18.32
CA ASN A 333 28.12 -2.59 19.57
C ASN A 333 29.42 -3.20 20.14
#